data_9b0593e24cb18d74e4baa37d908bd11a
#
_entry.id   9b0593e24cb18d74e4baa37d908bd11a
#
_cell.length_a   1.000
_cell.length_b   1.000
_cell.length_c   1.000
_cell.angle_alpha   90.00
_cell.angle_beta   90.00
_cell.angle_gamma   90.00
#
_symmetry.space_group_name_H-M   'P 1'
#
loop_
_entity.id
_entity.type
_entity.pdbx_description
1 polymer ?
#
loop_
_entity_poly.entity_id
_entity_poly.type
_entity_poly.pdbx_seq_one_letter_code
_entity_poly.pdbx_strand_id
1 'polypeptide(L)'
;MRFLIINTTLLFVCSCGLLDTNKQGSNPVFIAAEEAQFLKDGGLRSKINDFNTKIVAAKYVESLMVGRVSVTVAEIDGYYNKNMGQFKRRGDEAMVLLFEGQDKSSAIKIKNVLDRNGLDSEKSSGVIKKHKPRRVFFKKTQLSENMPDRIFNSNPGSSFILEKDIGFVVFYIVGVFKKGTVKDLVYVNDEIQSKILAIKKYQLKEKIIDSLSVEYGKN
;
A
#
# COMPACT_ATOMS: atom_id res chain seq x y z
N MET A 1 61.58 41.63 41.11
CA MET A 1 60.76 40.54 40.55
C MET A 1 59.38 41.08 40.24
N ARG A 2 59.10 41.34 38.98
CA ARG A 2 57.81 41.85 38.52
C ARG A 2 57.10 40.66 37.85
N PHE A 3 55.99 40.22 38.40
CA PHE A 3 55.10 39.22 37.75
C PHE A 3 54.17 39.93 36.79
N LEU A 4 54.27 39.54 35.52
CA LEU A 4 53.39 39.99 34.46
C LEU A 4 52.19 39.07 34.45
N ILE A 5 50.98 39.57 34.74
CA ILE A 5 49.73 38.85 34.64
C ILE A 5 49.21 39.09 33.21
N ILE A 6 49.27 38.06 32.38
CA ILE A 6 48.68 38.08 31.05
C ILE A 6 47.19 37.66 31.21
N ASN A 7 46.34 38.66 30.97
CA ASN A 7 44.89 38.47 31.00
C ASN A 7 44.42 37.97 29.60
N THR A 8 44.21 36.68 29.49
CA THR A 8 43.68 36.04 28.27
C THR A 8 42.16 36.13 28.30
N THR A 9 41.63 37.15 27.58
CA THR A 9 40.20 37.29 27.33
C THR A 9 39.76 36.19 26.34
N LEU A 10 39.04 35.17 26.84
CA LEU A 10 38.46 34.11 26.03
C LEU A 10 37.21 34.64 25.35
N LEU A 11 37.33 34.97 24.07
CA LEU A 11 36.19 35.27 23.20
C LEU A 11 35.39 34.00 22.96
N PHE A 12 34.25 33.89 23.63
CA PHE A 12 33.22 32.90 23.31
C PHE A 12 32.56 33.31 21.99
N VAL A 13 33.02 32.76 20.89
CA VAL A 13 32.28 32.79 19.62
C VAL A 13 31.12 31.84 19.75
N CYS A 14 29.93 32.39 19.97
CA CYS A 14 28.69 31.68 19.93
C CYS A 14 28.44 31.26 18.47
N SER A 15 28.98 30.10 18.04
CA SER A 15 28.61 29.51 16.76
C SER A 15 27.21 28.95 16.93
N CYS A 16 26.22 29.65 16.40
CA CYS A 16 24.90 29.05 16.13
C CYS A 16 25.12 27.78 15.30
N GLY A 17 24.98 26.65 15.96
CA GLY A 17 25.07 25.32 15.32
C GLY A 17 24.03 25.23 14.22
N LEU A 18 24.47 25.41 13.00
CA LEU A 18 23.80 24.86 11.84
C LEU A 18 23.69 23.36 12.07
N LEU A 19 22.48 22.86 12.01
CA LEU A 19 22.08 21.47 12.09
C LEU A 19 23.14 20.57 11.44
N ASP A 20 23.75 19.75 12.26
CA ASP A 20 24.67 18.69 11.86
C ASP A 20 23.87 17.69 11.01
N THR A 21 23.86 17.92 9.71
CA THR A 21 23.27 16.97 8.77
C THR A 21 24.16 15.74 8.75
N ASN A 22 23.69 14.70 9.43
CA ASN A 22 24.26 13.36 9.44
C ASN A 22 24.85 13.02 8.06
N LYS A 23 26.16 12.80 8.01
CA LYS A 23 26.95 12.39 6.83
C LYS A 23 26.62 10.98 6.31
N GLN A 24 25.46 10.45 6.58
CA GLN A 24 25.05 9.15 6.13
C GLN A 24 24.34 9.26 4.77
N GLY A 25 25.13 9.10 3.69
CA GLY A 25 24.61 8.95 2.32
C GLY A 25 24.69 10.21 1.44
N SER A 26 25.64 11.11 1.65
CA SER A 26 25.82 12.24 0.73
C SER A 26 26.31 11.74 -0.64
N ASN A 27 25.52 12.06 -1.66
CA ASN A 27 25.84 11.77 -3.05
C ASN A 27 27.19 12.43 -3.40
N PRO A 28 28.21 11.69 -3.93
CA PRO A 28 29.53 12.24 -4.27
C PRO A 28 29.46 13.45 -5.21
N VAL A 29 28.48 13.48 -6.11
CA VAL A 29 28.22 14.62 -7.01
C VAL A 29 27.77 15.85 -6.24
N PHE A 30 26.98 15.68 -5.18
CA PHE A 30 26.56 16.78 -4.32
C PHE A 30 27.74 17.39 -3.55
N ILE A 31 28.64 16.56 -3.02
CA ILE A 31 29.86 17.01 -2.34
C ILE A 31 30.74 17.82 -3.30
N ALA A 32 30.97 17.32 -4.52
CA ALA A 32 31.74 18.04 -5.54
C ALA A 32 31.10 19.38 -5.91
N ALA A 33 29.76 19.43 -5.97
CA ALA A 33 29.05 20.68 -6.24
C ALA A 33 29.18 21.70 -5.09
N GLU A 34 29.21 21.24 -3.82
CA GLU A 34 29.49 22.10 -2.67
C GLU A 34 30.93 22.63 -2.72
N GLU A 35 31.92 21.80 -2.96
CA GLU A 35 33.34 22.20 -3.11
C GLU A 35 33.54 23.20 -4.26
N ALA A 36 32.86 23.00 -5.38
CA ALA A 36 32.84 23.90 -6.52
C ALA A 36 32.06 25.19 -6.26
N GLN A 37 31.51 25.39 -5.05
CA GLN A 37 30.69 26.55 -4.66
C GLN A 37 29.43 26.73 -5.57
N PHE A 38 28.98 25.67 -6.23
CA PHE A 38 27.85 25.66 -7.16
C PHE A 38 26.53 26.10 -6.46
N LEU A 39 26.42 25.84 -5.16
CA LEU A 39 25.29 26.29 -4.34
C LEU A 39 25.24 27.82 -4.10
N LYS A 40 26.26 28.56 -4.51
CA LYS A 40 26.26 30.05 -4.44
C LYS A 40 25.50 30.69 -5.60
N ASP A 41 25.18 29.92 -6.66
CA ASP A 41 24.37 30.42 -7.78
C ASP A 41 23.00 30.91 -7.31
N GLY A 42 22.65 32.14 -7.64
CA GLY A 42 21.42 32.78 -7.18
C GLY A 42 20.15 32.11 -7.74
N GLY A 43 20.20 31.64 -8.97
CA GLY A 43 19.09 30.96 -9.60
C GLY A 43 18.86 29.59 -8.97
N LEU A 44 19.91 28.84 -8.64
CA LEU A 44 19.82 27.57 -7.94
C LEU A 44 19.28 27.75 -6.51
N ARG A 45 19.76 28.79 -5.77
CA ARG A 45 19.24 29.10 -4.43
C ARG A 45 17.76 29.42 -4.43
N SER A 46 17.28 30.20 -5.39
CA SER A 46 15.85 30.48 -5.52
C SER A 46 15.04 29.20 -5.71
N LYS A 47 15.48 28.31 -6.61
CA LYS A 47 14.82 27.01 -6.84
C LYS A 47 14.81 26.11 -5.60
N ILE A 48 15.92 26.08 -4.85
CA ILE A 48 16.01 25.33 -3.59
C ILE A 48 15.03 25.90 -2.55
N ASN A 49 14.97 27.22 -2.40
CA ASN A 49 14.06 27.86 -1.47
C ASN A 49 12.59 27.61 -1.85
N ASP A 50 12.23 27.71 -3.12
CA ASP A 50 10.89 27.43 -3.61
C ASP A 50 10.50 25.96 -3.35
N PHE A 51 11.45 25.04 -3.57
CA PHE A 51 11.24 23.61 -3.30
C PHE A 51 11.05 23.35 -1.80
N ASN A 52 11.91 23.90 -0.97
CA ASN A 52 11.81 23.78 0.49
C ASN A 52 10.49 24.36 1.01
N THR A 53 10.09 25.53 0.53
CA THR A 53 8.81 26.17 0.90
C THR A 53 7.64 25.24 0.56
N LYS A 54 7.62 24.65 -0.63
CA LYS A 54 6.57 23.72 -1.05
C LYS A 54 6.53 22.45 -0.18
N ILE A 55 7.71 21.90 0.15
CA ILE A 55 7.79 20.71 1.04
C ILE A 55 7.28 21.04 2.43
N VAL A 56 7.73 22.15 3.03
CA VAL A 56 7.31 22.55 4.38
C VAL A 56 5.79 22.79 4.41
N ALA A 57 5.25 23.51 3.43
CA ALA A 57 3.83 23.76 3.32
C ALA A 57 3.03 22.47 3.18
N ALA A 58 3.47 21.56 2.30
CA ALA A 58 2.81 20.26 2.12
C ALA A 58 2.82 19.43 3.41
N LYS A 59 3.97 19.37 4.10
CA LYS A 59 4.12 18.63 5.36
C LYS A 59 3.30 19.23 6.49
N TYR A 60 3.21 20.55 6.54
CA TYR A 60 2.36 21.22 7.52
C TYR A 60 0.88 20.89 7.32
N VAL A 61 0.38 20.98 6.09
CA VAL A 61 -1.00 20.58 5.75
C VAL A 61 -1.23 19.10 6.06
N GLU A 62 -0.29 18.20 5.71
CA GLU A 62 -0.38 16.78 6.08
C GLU A 62 -0.51 16.60 7.60
N SER A 63 0.29 17.31 8.39
CA SER A 63 0.23 17.23 9.86
C SER A 63 -1.12 17.65 10.43
N LEU A 64 -1.76 18.66 9.84
CA LEU A 64 -3.09 19.13 10.21
C LEU A 64 -4.20 18.13 9.84
N MET A 65 -3.92 17.19 8.94
CA MET A 65 -4.88 16.17 8.51
C MET A 65 -4.84 14.89 9.34
N VAL A 66 -3.82 14.69 10.16
CA VAL A 66 -3.62 13.44 10.93
C VAL A 66 -4.83 13.18 11.83
N GLY A 67 -5.37 11.95 11.74
CA GLY A 67 -6.49 11.50 12.56
C GLY A 67 -7.86 12.14 12.24
N ARG A 68 -7.95 13.05 11.27
CA ARG A 68 -9.19 13.82 10.99
C ARG A 68 -10.08 13.19 9.93
N VAL A 69 -9.67 12.10 9.32
CA VAL A 69 -10.43 11.42 8.26
C VAL A 69 -10.59 9.94 8.59
N SER A 70 -11.82 9.49 8.61
CA SER A 70 -12.19 8.08 8.73
C SER A 70 -13.29 7.73 7.74
N VAL A 71 -13.47 6.45 7.48
CA VAL A 71 -14.52 5.91 6.61
C VAL A 71 -15.38 4.95 7.43
N THR A 72 -16.68 5.15 7.39
CA THR A 72 -17.65 4.32 8.11
C THR A 72 -18.21 3.22 7.21
N VAL A 73 -18.74 2.16 7.79
CA VAL A 73 -19.41 1.07 7.06
C VAL A 73 -20.60 1.62 6.24
N ALA A 74 -21.40 2.51 6.80
CA ALA A 74 -22.52 3.12 6.09
C ALA A 74 -22.11 3.90 4.84
N GLU A 75 -20.93 4.55 4.87
CA GLU A 75 -20.41 5.24 3.69
C GLU A 75 -19.96 4.26 2.61
N ILE A 76 -19.37 3.13 3.01
CA ILE A 76 -18.97 2.07 2.07
C ILE A 76 -20.21 1.47 1.40
N ASP A 77 -21.23 1.11 2.19
CA ASP A 77 -22.49 0.58 1.69
C ASP A 77 -23.20 1.57 0.75
N GLY A 78 -23.28 2.84 1.14
CA GLY A 78 -23.86 3.90 0.33
C GLY A 78 -23.10 4.11 -0.99
N TYR A 79 -21.79 4.10 -0.96
CA TYR A 79 -20.95 4.21 -2.17
C TYR A 79 -21.16 3.02 -3.09
N TYR A 80 -21.14 1.79 -2.54
CA TYR A 80 -21.33 0.56 -3.31
C TYR A 80 -22.68 0.59 -4.02
N ASN A 81 -23.77 0.81 -3.28
CA ASN A 81 -25.14 0.82 -3.83
C ASN A 81 -25.31 1.86 -4.94
N LYS A 82 -24.76 3.05 -4.76
CA LYS A 82 -24.82 4.13 -5.74
C LYS A 82 -23.98 3.86 -6.99
N ASN A 83 -22.94 3.02 -6.87
CA ASN A 83 -21.94 2.82 -7.91
C ASN A 83 -21.82 1.36 -8.38
N MET A 84 -22.81 0.50 -8.15
CA MET A 84 -22.77 -0.93 -8.49
C MET A 84 -22.32 -1.19 -9.93
N GLY A 85 -22.70 -0.33 -10.87
CA GLY A 85 -22.30 -0.43 -12.26
C GLY A 85 -20.77 -0.39 -12.50
N GLN A 86 -20.02 0.28 -11.63
CA GLN A 86 -18.55 0.37 -11.70
C GLN A 86 -17.87 -0.93 -11.29
N PHE A 87 -18.56 -1.77 -10.51
CA PHE A 87 -18.02 -3.03 -9.98
C PHE A 87 -18.40 -4.25 -10.83
N LYS A 88 -18.87 -4.05 -12.06
CA LYS A 88 -19.13 -5.14 -13.00
C LYS A 88 -17.81 -5.78 -13.43
N ARG A 89 -17.79 -7.12 -13.43
CA ARG A 89 -16.66 -7.92 -13.92
C ARG A 89 -16.46 -7.69 -15.42
N ARG A 90 -15.24 -7.36 -15.81
CA ARG A 90 -14.88 -7.12 -17.23
C ARG A 90 -14.61 -8.41 -18.00
N GLY A 91 -14.43 -9.53 -17.31
CA GLY A 91 -14.20 -10.87 -17.85
C GLY A 91 -14.65 -11.93 -16.85
N ASP A 92 -14.60 -13.21 -17.26
CA ASP A 92 -14.81 -14.31 -16.34
C ASP A 92 -13.70 -14.30 -15.28
N GLU A 93 -14.09 -14.44 -14.01
CA GLU A 93 -13.20 -14.48 -12.84
C GLU A 93 -13.48 -15.75 -12.04
N ALA A 94 -12.43 -16.30 -11.42
CA ALA A 94 -12.58 -17.42 -10.48
C ALA A 94 -11.83 -17.10 -9.18
N MET A 95 -12.49 -17.29 -8.06
CA MET A 95 -11.88 -17.21 -6.74
C MET A 95 -11.43 -18.60 -6.30
N VAL A 96 -10.16 -18.74 -5.98
CA VAL A 96 -9.51 -20.01 -5.66
C VAL A 96 -8.70 -19.89 -4.38
N LEU A 97 -8.75 -20.89 -3.53
CA LEU A 97 -7.78 -21.08 -2.45
C LEU A 97 -6.68 -22.01 -2.93
N LEU A 98 -5.44 -21.56 -2.78
CA LEU A 98 -4.24 -22.31 -3.14
C LEU A 98 -3.58 -22.85 -1.87
N PHE A 99 -3.51 -24.16 -1.75
CA PHE A 99 -2.82 -24.84 -0.66
C PHE A 99 -1.53 -25.45 -1.19
N GLU A 100 -0.41 -25.11 -0.58
CA GLU A 100 0.89 -25.69 -0.94
C GLU A 100 1.08 -27.02 -0.19
N GLY A 101 1.38 -28.08 -0.93
CA GLY A 101 1.72 -29.41 -0.42
C GLY A 101 3.20 -29.71 -0.72
N GLN A 102 3.94 -30.14 0.29
CA GLN A 102 5.35 -30.50 0.13
C GLN A 102 5.51 -31.74 -0.76
N ASP A 103 4.59 -32.68 -0.65
CA ASP A 103 4.56 -33.94 -1.38
C ASP A 103 3.15 -34.28 -1.89
N LYS A 104 3.06 -35.25 -2.80
CA LYS A 104 1.82 -35.68 -3.41
C LYS A 104 0.81 -36.25 -2.40
N SER A 105 1.30 -36.95 -1.37
CA SER A 105 0.44 -37.55 -0.33
C SER A 105 -0.24 -36.46 0.50
N SER A 106 0.51 -35.43 0.89
CA SER A 106 -0.02 -34.25 1.59
C SER A 106 -1.05 -33.50 0.75
N ALA A 107 -0.78 -33.28 -0.53
CA ALA A 107 -1.72 -32.64 -1.44
C ALA A 107 -3.02 -33.44 -1.59
N ILE A 108 -2.93 -34.76 -1.70
CA ILE A 108 -4.11 -35.66 -1.76
C ILE A 108 -4.92 -35.60 -0.47
N LYS A 109 -4.27 -35.58 0.70
CA LYS A 109 -4.96 -35.43 2.00
C LYS A 109 -5.71 -34.11 2.10
N ILE A 110 -5.08 -33.01 1.72
CA ILE A 110 -5.72 -31.68 1.69
C ILE A 110 -6.94 -31.74 0.77
N LYS A 111 -6.75 -32.17 -0.48
CA LYS A 111 -7.83 -32.29 -1.46
C LYS A 111 -9.01 -33.08 -0.92
N ASN A 112 -8.76 -34.30 -0.39
CA ASN A 112 -9.82 -35.21 0.09
C ASN A 112 -10.60 -34.60 1.28
N VAL A 113 -9.94 -33.84 2.16
CA VAL A 113 -10.64 -33.16 3.26
C VAL A 113 -11.56 -32.07 2.71
N LEU A 114 -11.07 -31.25 1.78
CA LEU A 114 -11.83 -30.16 1.19
C LEU A 114 -13.01 -30.63 0.35
N ASP A 115 -12.81 -31.64 -0.51
CA ASP A 115 -13.87 -32.16 -1.38
C ASP A 115 -15.00 -32.82 -0.59
N ARG A 116 -14.67 -33.50 0.53
CA ARG A 116 -15.67 -34.21 1.34
C ARG A 116 -16.42 -33.29 2.31
N ASN A 117 -15.79 -32.25 2.80
CA ASN A 117 -16.32 -31.49 3.93
C ASN A 117 -16.64 -30.04 3.59
N GLY A 118 -16.28 -29.55 2.40
CA GLY A 118 -16.35 -28.10 2.07
C GLY A 118 -15.42 -27.25 2.94
N LEU A 119 -15.56 -25.94 2.88
CA LEU A 119 -14.72 -25.01 3.67
C LEU A 119 -15.20 -24.81 5.11
N ASP A 120 -16.49 -24.94 5.36
CA ASP A 120 -17.12 -24.54 6.63
C ASP A 120 -17.06 -25.60 7.72
N SER A 121 -16.48 -26.77 7.43
CA SER A 121 -16.34 -27.84 8.40
C SER A 121 -15.16 -27.63 9.36
N GLU A 122 -15.26 -28.20 10.56
CA GLU A 122 -14.18 -28.18 11.55
C GLU A 122 -12.89 -28.81 11.01
N LYS A 123 -13.03 -29.94 10.25
CA LYS A 123 -11.88 -30.62 9.61
C LYS A 123 -11.17 -29.72 8.60
N SER A 124 -11.92 -29.01 7.79
CA SER A 124 -11.37 -28.06 6.81
C SER A 124 -10.76 -26.84 7.50
N SER A 125 -11.36 -26.37 8.59
CA SER A 125 -10.77 -25.31 9.43
C SER A 125 -9.39 -25.69 9.95
N GLY A 126 -9.18 -26.94 10.36
CA GLY A 126 -7.86 -27.47 10.75
C GLY A 126 -6.85 -27.43 9.60
N VAL A 127 -7.26 -27.83 8.39
CA VAL A 127 -6.42 -27.75 7.18
C VAL A 127 -6.09 -26.31 6.84
N ILE A 128 -7.08 -25.42 6.86
CA ILE A 128 -6.90 -23.98 6.56
C ILE A 128 -5.91 -23.34 7.55
N LYS A 129 -6.09 -23.58 8.84
CA LYS A 129 -5.19 -23.07 9.88
C LYS A 129 -3.74 -23.57 9.72
N LYS A 130 -3.58 -24.85 9.39
CA LYS A 130 -2.27 -25.50 9.21
C LYS A 130 -1.54 -24.98 7.97
N HIS A 131 -2.23 -24.93 6.83
CA HIS A 131 -1.62 -24.67 5.53
C HIS A 131 -1.73 -23.21 5.06
N LYS A 132 -2.52 -22.38 5.74
CA LYS A 132 -2.69 -20.93 5.47
C LYS A 132 -2.80 -20.62 3.98
N PRO A 133 -3.84 -21.11 3.29
CA PRO A 133 -3.94 -21.00 1.85
C PRO A 133 -3.98 -19.55 1.37
N ARG A 134 -3.43 -19.32 0.19
CA ARG A 134 -3.54 -18.04 -0.47
C ARG A 134 -4.87 -17.95 -1.22
N ARG A 135 -5.62 -16.88 -1.00
CA ARG A 135 -6.80 -16.55 -1.80
C ARG A 135 -6.35 -15.79 -3.04
N VAL A 136 -6.71 -16.29 -4.21
CA VAL A 136 -6.33 -15.71 -5.50
C VAL A 136 -7.56 -15.58 -6.39
N PHE A 137 -7.66 -14.43 -7.06
CA PHE A 137 -8.62 -14.24 -8.15
C PHE A 137 -7.91 -14.43 -9.48
N PHE A 138 -8.32 -15.42 -10.24
CA PHE A 138 -7.88 -15.61 -11.61
C PHE A 138 -8.86 -14.92 -12.55
N LYS A 139 -8.32 -14.21 -13.53
CA LYS A 139 -9.08 -13.66 -14.66
C LYS A 139 -8.80 -14.52 -15.89
N LYS A 140 -9.82 -14.96 -16.60
CA LYS A 140 -9.66 -15.83 -17.77
C LYS A 140 -8.75 -15.19 -18.83
N THR A 141 -8.79 -13.86 -18.98
CA THR A 141 -7.97 -13.10 -19.94
C THR A 141 -6.50 -12.92 -19.52
N GLN A 142 -6.14 -13.35 -18.30
CA GLN A 142 -4.79 -13.18 -17.73
C GLN A 142 -4.16 -14.50 -17.30
N LEU A 143 -4.73 -15.63 -17.78
CA LEU A 143 -4.13 -16.94 -17.55
C LEU A 143 -2.83 -17.06 -18.34
N SER A 144 -1.78 -17.54 -17.66
CA SER A 144 -0.60 -18.03 -18.35
C SER A 144 -0.87 -19.38 -19.01
N GLU A 145 -0.10 -19.72 -20.04
CA GLU A 145 -0.23 -21.00 -20.76
C GLU A 145 -0.16 -22.24 -19.84
N ASN A 146 0.53 -22.12 -18.71
CA ASN A 146 0.68 -23.19 -17.72
C ASN A 146 -0.47 -23.27 -16.70
N MET A 147 -1.47 -22.37 -16.80
CA MET A 147 -2.62 -22.37 -15.88
C MET A 147 -3.80 -23.08 -16.52
N PRO A 148 -4.37 -24.12 -15.88
CA PRO A 148 -5.42 -24.91 -16.50
C PRO A 148 -6.72 -24.11 -16.63
N ASP A 149 -7.29 -24.06 -17.83
CA ASP A 149 -8.65 -23.57 -18.12
C ASP A 149 -9.71 -24.24 -17.23
N ARG A 150 -9.37 -25.39 -16.67
CA ARG A 150 -10.16 -26.16 -15.72
C ARG A 150 -10.67 -25.30 -14.55
N ILE A 151 -9.94 -24.25 -14.14
CA ILE A 151 -10.37 -23.34 -13.08
C ILE A 151 -11.76 -22.76 -13.38
N PHE A 152 -12.04 -22.38 -14.63
CA PHE A 152 -13.29 -21.75 -15.05
C PHE A 152 -14.40 -22.73 -15.41
N ASN A 153 -14.05 -24.00 -15.59
CA ASN A 153 -14.96 -25.07 -15.95
C ASN A 153 -15.29 -26.00 -14.78
N SER A 154 -14.69 -25.74 -13.60
CA SER A 154 -14.94 -26.50 -12.38
C SER A 154 -16.09 -25.89 -11.58
N ASN A 155 -16.85 -26.75 -10.92
CA ASN A 155 -17.90 -26.29 -10.01
C ASN A 155 -17.30 -25.71 -8.71
N PRO A 156 -17.92 -24.68 -8.11
CA PRO A 156 -17.59 -24.26 -6.76
C PRO A 156 -17.63 -25.46 -5.79
N GLY A 157 -16.69 -25.51 -4.86
CA GLY A 157 -16.53 -26.62 -3.92
C GLY A 157 -15.66 -27.76 -4.42
N SER A 158 -15.29 -27.79 -5.70
CA SER A 158 -14.37 -28.81 -6.24
C SER A 158 -12.91 -28.41 -6.07
N SER A 159 -12.04 -29.42 -6.02
CA SER A 159 -10.60 -29.18 -5.99
C SER A 159 -9.82 -30.07 -6.96
N PHE A 160 -8.62 -29.62 -7.34
CA PHE A 160 -7.68 -30.42 -8.12
C PHE A 160 -6.24 -30.10 -7.70
N ILE A 161 -5.33 -31.02 -8.04
CA ILE A 161 -3.90 -30.88 -7.74
C ILE A 161 -3.18 -30.53 -9.03
N LEU A 162 -2.27 -29.56 -8.94
CA LEU A 162 -1.29 -29.23 -9.97
C LEU A 162 0.10 -29.55 -9.43
N GLU A 163 0.85 -30.32 -10.18
CA GLU A 163 2.27 -30.57 -9.95
C GLU A 163 3.08 -29.37 -10.48
N LYS A 164 4.04 -28.91 -9.72
CA LYS A 164 4.98 -27.86 -10.08
C LYS A 164 6.40 -28.38 -9.98
N ASP A 165 7.36 -27.62 -10.49
CA ASP A 165 8.78 -27.95 -10.42
C ASP A 165 9.23 -28.26 -8.98
N ILE A 166 8.65 -27.56 -8.02
CA ILE A 166 8.89 -27.77 -6.59
C ILE A 166 7.55 -27.99 -5.89
N GLY A 167 7.16 -29.27 -5.67
CA GLY A 167 6.00 -29.66 -4.88
C GLY A 167 4.67 -29.66 -5.63
N PHE A 168 3.59 -29.59 -4.87
CA PHE A 168 2.22 -29.72 -5.35
C PHE A 168 1.37 -28.57 -4.83
N VAL A 169 0.42 -28.11 -5.65
CA VAL A 169 -0.54 -27.09 -5.25
C VAL A 169 -1.95 -27.64 -5.42
N VAL A 170 -2.73 -27.58 -4.35
CA VAL A 170 -4.16 -27.88 -4.38
C VAL A 170 -4.92 -26.59 -4.67
N PHE A 171 -5.69 -26.62 -5.75
CA PHE A 171 -6.62 -25.56 -6.13
C PHE A 171 -8.00 -25.94 -5.61
N TYR A 172 -8.58 -25.13 -4.75
CA TYR A 172 -9.96 -25.27 -4.32
C TYR A 172 -10.79 -24.13 -4.89
N ILE A 173 -11.79 -24.44 -5.69
CA ILE A 173 -12.63 -23.45 -6.37
C ILE A 173 -13.69 -22.95 -5.39
N VAL A 174 -13.57 -21.72 -4.97
CA VAL A 174 -14.55 -21.06 -4.09
C VAL A 174 -15.74 -20.54 -4.90
N GLY A 175 -15.46 -19.97 -6.08
CA GLY A 175 -16.51 -19.47 -6.96
C GLY A 175 -16.00 -19.16 -8.36
N VAL A 176 -16.90 -19.28 -9.32
CA VAL A 176 -16.68 -18.87 -10.72
C VAL A 176 -17.73 -17.83 -11.07
N PHE A 177 -17.29 -16.69 -11.56
CA PHE A 177 -18.10 -15.51 -11.80
C PHE A 177 -18.04 -15.12 -13.26
N LYS A 178 -19.17 -14.90 -13.89
CA LYS A 178 -19.25 -14.54 -15.29
C LYS A 178 -19.03 -13.05 -15.54
N LYS A 179 -18.48 -12.73 -16.71
CA LYS A 179 -18.40 -11.36 -17.21
C LYS A 179 -19.75 -10.64 -17.08
N GLY A 180 -19.73 -9.37 -16.69
CA GLY A 180 -20.93 -8.53 -16.53
C GLY A 180 -21.64 -8.65 -15.19
N THR A 181 -21.35 -9.70 -14.37
CA THR A 181 -21.89 -9.79 -13.01
C THR A 181 -21.24 -8.73 -12.09
N VAL A 182 -22.01 -8.22 -11.15
CA VAL A 182 -21.50 -7.26 -10.16
C VAL A 182 -20.69 -8.02 -9.10
N LYS A 183 -19.57 -7.46 -8.70
CA LYS A 183 -18.78 -7.99 -7.57
C LYS A 183 -19.50 -7.66 -6.27
N ASP A 184 -19.68 -8.65 -5.41
CA ASP A 184 -20.23 -8.42 -4.08
C ASP A 184 -19.34 -7.47 -3.27
N LEU A 185 -19.96 -6.74 -2.36
CA LEU A 185 -19.28 -5.74 -1.54
C LEU A 185 -18.03 -6.26 -0.83
N VAL A 186 -18.07 -7.50 -0.36
CA VAL A 186 -16.93 -8.15 0.33
C VAL A 186 -15.66 -8.20 -0.54
N TYR A 187 -15.79 -8.21 -1.86
CA TYR A 187 -14.65 -8.25 -2.79
C TYR A 187 -14.14 -6.88 -3.22
N VAL A 188 -14.88 -5.83 -2.94
CA VAL A 188 -14.55 -4.45 -3.35
C VAL A 188 -14.50 -3.47 -2.17
N ASN A 189 -14.71 -3.97 -0.96
CA ASN A 189 -14.73 -3.17 0.27
C ASN A 189 -13.49 -2.28 0.41
N ASP A 190 -12.30 -2.89 0.34
CA ASP A 190 -11.02 -2.17 0.53
C ASP A 190 -10.79 -1.14 -0.59
N GLU A 191 -11.21 -1.46 -1.82
CA GLU A 191 -11.16 -0.53 -2.94
C GLU A 191 -12.06 0.68 -2.69
N ILE A 192 -13.29 0.44 -2.23
CA ILE A 192 -14.25 1.49 -1.91
C ILE A 192 -13.76 2.34 -0.74
N GLN A 193 -13.30 1.70 0.33
CA GLN A 193 -12.74 2.39 1.49
C GLN A 193 -11.60 3.32 1.08
N SER A 194 -10.68 2.82 0.27
CA SER A 194 -9.55 3.61 -0.24
C SER A 194 -10.00 4.81 -1.09
N LYS A 195 -11.00 4.62 -1.95
CA LYS A 195 -11.57 5.70 -2.77
C LYS A 195 -12.23 6.78 -1.91
N ILE A 196 -13.09 6.38 -0.96
CA ILE A 196 -13.76 7.34 -0.06
C ILE A 196 -12.73 8.09 0.78
N LEU A 197 -11.73 7.36 1.31
CA LEU A 197 -10.65 7.97 2.10
C LEU A 197 -9.87 9.01 1.29
N ALA A 198 -9.54 8.71 0.04
CA ALA A 198 -8.85 9.63 -0.87
C ALA A 198 -9.68 10.90 -1.14
N ILE A 199 -10.98 10.73 -1.41
CA ILE A 199 -11.91 11.86 -1.62
C ILE A 199 -11.97 12.75 -0.38
N LYS A 200 -12.17 12.14 0.80
CA LYS A 200 -12.26 12.88 2.06
C LYS A 200 -10.95 13.60 2.41
N LYS A 201 -9.81 12.95 2.19
CA LYS A 201 -8.50 13.58 2.37
C LYS A 201 -8.32 14.78 1.46
N TYR A 202 -8.69 14.65 0.19
CA TYR A 202 -8.62 15.74 -0.75
C TYR A 202 -9.50 16.92 -0.31
N GLN A 203 -10.76 16.66 0.05
CA GLN A 203 -11.68 17.69 0.51
C GLN A 203 -11.21 18.38 1.81
N LEU A 204 -10.65 17.61 2.75
CA LEU A 204 -10.08 18.16 3.97
C LEU A 204 -8.86 19.02 3.68
N LYS A 205 -7.98 18.58 2.77
CA LYS A 205 -6.81 19.35 2.34
C LYS A 205 -7.21 20.71 1.77
N GLU A 206 -8.18 20.73 0.85
CA GLU A 206 -8.69 21.98 0.26
C GLU A 206 -9.24 22.91 1.36
N LYS A 207 -10.09 22.41 2.25
CA LYS A 207 -10.62 23.21 3.36
C LYS A 207 -9.53 23.79 4.27
N ILE A 208 -8.47 23.03 4.55
CA ILE A 208 -7.32 23.50 5.35
C ILE A 208 -6.60 24.63 4.61
N ILE A 209 -6.32 24.44 3.31
CA ILE A 209 -5.63 25.45 2.49
C ILE A 209 -6.47 26.72 2.42
N ASP A 210 -7.76 26.62 2.16
CA ASP A 210 -8.68 27.76 2.12
C ASP A 210 -8.69 28.51 3.46
N SER A 211 -8.77 27.80 4.58
CA SER A 211 -8.74 28.41 5.92
C SER A 211 -7.43 29.16 6.16
N LEU A 212 -6.30 28.55 5.84
CA LEU A 212 -4.99 29.17 5.99
C LEU A 212 -4.83 30.38 5.05
N SER A 213 -5.37 30.32 3.83
CA SER A 213 -5.35 31.43 2.89
C SER A 213 -6.17 32.63 3.38
N VAL A 214 -7.29 32.37 4.05
CA VAL A 214 -8.10 33.45 4.67
C VAL A 214 -7.38 34.05 5.87
N GLU A 215 -6.69 33.25 6.67
CA GLU A 215 -6.02 33.69 7.89
C GLU A 215 -4.71 34.44 7.60
N TYR A 216 -3.90 33.92 6.68
CA TYR A 216 -2.54 34.41 6.42
C TYR A 216 -2.35 35.07 5.04
N GLY A 217 -3.32 34.98 4.13
CA GLY A 217 -3.22 35.52 2.77
C GLY A 217 -3.59 36.99 2.62
N LYS A 218 -3.83 37.72 3.73
CA LYS A 218 -4.24 39.14 3.76
C LYS A 218 -3.06 40.15 3.81
N ASN A 219 -1.85 39.68 3.45
CA ASN A 219 -0.66 40.58 3.39
C ASN A 219 -0.37 40.99 1.95
#